data_f22fca988fb4acf8db00160b23fc4a74
#
_entry.id   f22fca988fb4acf8db00160b23fc4a74
#
_cell.length_a   1.000
_cell.length_b   1.000
_cell.length_c   1.000
_cell.angle_alpha   90.00
_cell.angle_beta   90.00
_cell.angle_gamma   90.00
#
_symmetry.space_group_name_H-M   'P 1'
#
loop_
_entity.id
_entity.type
_entity.pdbx_description
1 polymer ?
#
loop_
_entity_poly.entity_id
_entity_poly.type
_entity_poly.pdbx_seq_one_letter_code
_entity_poly.pdbx_strand_id
1 'polypeptide(L)'
;MKRFCTFAAVLSILATGHVLSQYPNPRDEAVLDQVTVEFGRPSTRGRDVLALMPAGSYWRMGADVNTTLESGVDLKFGDQSVPKGSYNLLAHLKDNGEDWELVICEDVEEGFRPGNTVAVAPFELTRGAEDVDPMTIELRAREGQSELLLSWGFYRLSALFSQAD
;
A
#
# COMPACT_ATOMS: atom_id res chain seq x y z
N MET A 1 29.47 -54.90 -41.63
CA MET A 1 28.35 -53.93 -41.65
C MET A 1 28.25 -53.32 -40.26
N LYS A 2 28.76 -52.10 -40.06
CA LYS A 2 28.69 -51.35 -38.77
C LYS A 2 27.58 -50.33 -38.90
N ARG A 3 26.51 -50.43 -38.05
CA ARG A 3 25.42 -49.48 -37.99
C ARG A 3 25.79 -48.38 -36.99
N PHE A 4 25.95 -47.15 -37.46
CA PHE A 4 26.10 -45.97 -36.61
C PHE A 4 24.70 -45.53 -36.18
N CYS A 5 24.44 -45.56 -34.86
CA CYS A 5 23.27 -44.88 -34.26
C CYS A 5 23.63 -43.43 -33.97
N THR A 6 23.01 -42.51 -34.67
CA THR A 6 23.14 -41.10 -34.42
C THR A 6 22.13 -40.70 -33.33
N PHE A 7 22.63 -40.33 -32.15
CA PHE A 7 21.79 -39.75 -31.10
C PHE A 7 21.57 -38.26 -31.40
N ALA A 8 20.33 -37.89 -31.70
CA ALA A 8 19.93 -36.51 -31.78
C ALA A 8 19.62 -36.00 -30.36
N ALA A 9 20.46 -35.10 -29.86
CA ALA A 9 20.20 -34.39 -28.60
C ALA A 9 19.12 -33.30 -28.85
N VAL A 10 17.96 -33.49 -28.27
CA VAL A 10 16.92 -32.47 -28.27
C VAL A 10 17.26 -31.44 -27.16
N LEU A 11 17.73 -30.29 -27.58
CA LEU A 11 17.96 -29.13 -26.69
C LEU A 11 16.64 -28.47 -26.37
N SER A 12 16.07 -28.80 -25.21
CA SER A 12 14.88 -28.10 -24.68
C SER A 12 15.27 -26.71 -24.19
N ILE A 13 14.97 -25.71 -24.98
CA ILE A 13 15.08 -24.30 -24.56
C ILE A 13 13.90 -24.02 -23.61
N LEU A 14 14.19 -24.01 -22.31
CA LEU A 14 13.26 -23.46 -21.30
C LEU A 14 13.18 -21.94 -21.51
N ALA A 15 12.16 -21.49 -22.23
CA ALA A 15 11.81 -20.10 -22.29
C ALA A 15 11.31 -19.69 -20.90
N THR A 16 12.16 -19.07 -20.10
CA THR A 16 11.74 -18.36 -18.90
C THR A 16 10.94 -17.13 -19.37
N GLY A 17 9.64 -17.31 -19.49
CA GLY A 17 8.71 -16.22 -19.76
C GLY A 17 8.78 -15.24 -18.60
N HIS A 18 9.42 -14.11 -18.81
CA HIS A 18 9.24 -12.94 -17.94
C HIS A 18 7.80 -12.50 -18.12
N VAL A 19 6.96 -12.79 -17.12
CA VAL A 19 5.64 -12.19 -17.03
C VAL A 19 5.87 -10.69 -16.83
N LEU A 20 5.75 -9.93 -17.90
CA LEU A 20 5.75 -8.45 -17.80
C LEU A 20 4.58 -8.09 -16.89
N SER A 21 4.87 -7.38 -15.79
CA SER A 21 3.83 -6.88 -14.92
C SER A 21 2.82 -6.09 -15.76
N GLN A 22 1.54 -6.46 -15.64
CA GLN A 22 0.46 -5.73 -16.33
C GLN A 22 0.26 -4.31 -15.78
N TYR A 23 0.98 -3.96 -14.71
CA TYR A 23 0.91 -2.66 -14.04
C TYR A 23 2.18 -1.85 -14.32
N PRO A 24 2.07 -0.56 -14.69
CA PRO A 24 3.21 0.28 -15.01
C PRO A 24 4.05 0.68 -13.79
N ASN A 25 3.48 0.60 -12.56
CA ASN A 25 4.21 0.89 -11.34
C ASN A 25 4.56 -0.39 -10.58
N PRO A 26 5.73 -0.45 -9.90
CA PRO A 26 6.07 -1.57 -9.04
C PRO A 26 5.03 -1.75 -7.93
N ARG A 27 4.82 -3.00 -7.52
CA ARG A 27 4.04 -3.34 -6.33
C ARG A 27 4.97 -3.78 -5.22
N ASP A 28 4.53 -3.57 -3.99
CA ASP A 28 5.24 -3.98 -2.79
C ASP A 28 4.27 -4.34 -1.67
N GLU A 29 4.80 -4.94 -0.61
CA GLU A 29 4.06 -5.26 0.59
C GLU A 29 4.83 -4.86 1.84
N ALA A 30 4.11 -4.41 2.86
CA ALA A 30 4.62 -4.20 4.21
C ALA A 30 3.98 -5.22 5.14
N VAL A 31 4.79 -5.91 5.94
CA VAL A 31 4.33 -6.98 6.84
C VAL A 31 4.81 -6.71 8.25
N LEU A 32 3.90 -6.84 9.23
CA LEU A 32 4.21 -6.83 10.65
C LEU A 32 3.29 -7.85 11.36
N ASP A 33 3.88 -8.91 11.89
CA ASP A 33 3.16 -10.01 12.53
C ASP A 33 2.07 -10.62 11.62
N GLN A 34 0.80 -10.44 11.96
CA GLN A 34 -0.35 -10.93 11.20
C GLN A 34 -1.03 -9.84 10.36
N VAL A 35 -0.34 -8.71 10.16
CA VAL A 35 -0.85 -7.56 9.39
C VAL A 35 -0.02 -7.39 8.14
N THR A 36 -0.67 -7.31 6.99
CA THR A 36 -0.04 -7.07 5.68
C THR A 36 -0.72 -5.91 4.98
N VAL A 37 0.07 -5.02 4.38
CA VAL A 37 -0.43 -3.96 3.49
C VAL A 37 0.21 -4.11 2.12
N GLU A 38 -0.61 -4.35 1.09
CA GLU A 38 -0.15 -4.38 -0.30
C GLU A 38 -0.47 -3.07 -1.01
N PHE A 39 0.47 -2.56 -1.80
CA PHE A 39 0.34 -1.25 -2.46
C PHE A 39 1.11 -1.16 -3.77
N GLY A 40 0.67 -0.27 -4.66
CA GLY A 40 1.44 0.15 -5.82
C GLY A 40 2.36 1.33 -5.46
N ARG A 41 3.56 1.38 -6.05
CA ARG A 41 4.61 2.36 -5.73
C ARG A 41 4.76 3.40 -6.84
N PRO A 42 3.98 4.50 -6.82
CA PRO A 42 4.17 5.56 -7.79
C PRO A 42 5.45 6.35 -7.53
N SER A 43 6.08 6.86 -8.60
CA SER A 43 7.16 7.85 -8.52
C SER A 43 6.59 9.26 -8.52
N THR A 44 7.23 10.18 -7.80
CA THR A 44 6.88 11.61 -7.79
C THR A 44 7.09 12.23 -9.17
N ARG A 45 8.04 11.73 -9.94
CA ARG A 45 8.51 12.32 -11.20
C ARG A 45 8.85 13.80 -11.05
N GLY A 46 9.46 14.17 -9.90
CA GLY A 46 9.86 15.53 -9.58
C GLY A 46 8.72 16.51 -9.26
N ARG A 47 7.49 16.00 -9.02
CA ARG A 47 6.33 16.83 -8.67
C ARG A 47 6.11 16.87 -7.15
N ASP A 48 5.55 17.95 -6.67
CA ASP A 48 5.00 18.03 -5.31
C ASP A 48 3.61 17.38 -5.30
N VAL A 49 3.59 16.08 -4.97
CA VAL A 49 2.42 15.23 -5.21
C VAL A 49 1.26 15.52 -4.27
N LEU A 50 1.53 15.87 -3.00
CA LEU A 50 0.47 16.16 -2.05
C LEU A 50 -0.08 17.58 -2.22
N ALA A 51 0.74 18.54 -2.67
CA ALA A 51 0.28 19.87 -2.99
C ALA A 51 -0.72 19.94 -4.15
N LEU A 52 -0.82 18.86 -4.94
CA LEU A 52 -1.79 18.76 -6.04
C LEU A 52 -3.14 18.17 -5.61
N MET A 53 -3.29 17.71 -4.36
CA MET A 53 -4.51 17.08 -3.86
C MET A 53 -5.54 18.16 -3.49
N PRO A 54 -6.75 18.16 -4.10
CA PRO A 54 -7.82 19.05 -3.69
C PRO A 54 -8.33 18.75 -2.28
N ALA A 55 -8.69 19.78 -1.53
CA ALA A 55 -9.38 19.60 -0.25
C ALA A 55 -10.66 18.76 -0.43
N GLY A 56 -10.99 17.90 0.53
CA GLY A 56 -12.10 16.97 0.48
C GLY A 56 -11.90 15.75 -0.42
N SER A 57 -10.70 15.57 -1.01
CA SER A 57 -10.45 14.45 -1.90
C SER A 57 -9.95 13.20 -1.17
N TYR A 58 -10.24 12.04 -1.76
CA TYR A 58 -9.71 10.74 -1.35
C TYR A 58 -8.62 10.28 -2.31
N TRP A 59 -7.64 9.57 -1.78
CA TRP A 59 -6.57 8.96 -2.54
C TRP A 59 -6.35 7.51 -2.08
N ARG A 60 -6.24 6.58 -3.04
CA ARG A 60 -6.05 5.14 -2.78
C ARG A 60 -4.67 4.75 -2.23
N MET A 61 -3.86 5.70 -1.79
CA MET A 61 -2.53 5.51 -1.18
C MET A 61 -1.56 4.68 -2.04
N GLY A 62 -1.65 4.85 -3.36
CA GLY A 62 -0.82 4.07 -4.28
C GLY A 62 -1.17 4.35 -5.73
N ALA A 63 -0.71 3.46 -6.63
CA ALA A 63 -0.94 3.52 -8.07
C ALA A 63 -1.47 2.19 -8.61
N ASP A 64 -2.19 2.27 -9.71
CA ASP A 64 -2.74 1.17 -10.52
C ASP A 64 -3.86 0.37 -9.84
N VAL A 65 -3.63 -0.08 -8.60
CA VAL A 65 -4.58 -0.84 -7.77
C VAL A 65 -4.85 -0.14 -6.45
N ASN A 66 -5.90 -0.52 -5.77
CA ASN A 66 -6.14 -0.04 -4.41
C ASN A 66 -5.07 -0.59 -3.47
N THR A 67 -4.72 0.19 -2.46
CA THR A 67 -3.93 -0.30 -1.33
C THR A 67 -4.84 -1.10 -0.43
N THR A 68 -4.43 -2.31 -0.07
CA THR A 68 -5.21 -3.24 0.74
C THR A 68 -4.53 -3.54 2.06
N LEU A 69 -5.33 -3.73 3.10
CA LEU A 69 -4.93 -4.18 4.43
C LEU A 69 -5.51 -5.57 4.67
N GLU A 70 -4.67 -6.53 4.97
CA GLU A 70 -5.09 -7.83 5.47
C GLU A 70 -4.63 -7.99 6.92
N SER A 71 -5.54 -8.42 7.80
CA SER A 71 -5.22 -8.71 9.19
C SER A 71 -5.79 -10.04 9.66
N GLY A 72 -4.95 -10.86 10.25
CA GLY A 72 -5.33 -12.11 10.91
C GLY A 72 -5.89 -11.92 12.33
N VAL A 73 -5.81 -10.71 12.88
CA VAL A 73 -6.27 -10.32 14.22
C VAL A 73 -7.09 -9.04 14.15
N ASP A 74 -7.88 -8.78 15.17
CA ASP A 74 -8.60 -7.53 15.30
C ASP A 74 -7.61 -6.38 15.54
N LEU A 75 -7.85 -5.24 14.92
CA LEU A 75 -7.02 -4.03 15.08
C LEU A 75 -7.81 -2.93 15.79
N LYS A 76 -7.08 -2.02 16.43
CA LYS A 76 -7.62 -0.77 16.96
C LYS A 76 -6.84 0.41 16.42
N PHE A 77 -7.56 1.35 15.82
CA PHE A 77 -7.07 2.66 15.42
C PHE A 77 -7.70 3.71 16.34
N GLY A 78 -6.95 4.13 17.37
CA GLY A 78 -7.54 4.91 18.47
C GLY A 78 -8.65 4.13 19.17
N ASP A 79 -9.87 4.70 19.21
CA ASP A 79 -11.04 4.08 19.81
C ASP A 79 -11.85 3.20 18.83
N GLN A 80 -11.46 3.15 17.56
CA GLN A 80 -12.19 2.41 16.53
C GLN A 80 -11.61 1.01 16.34
N SER A 81 -12.48 0.01 16.35
CA SER A 81 -12.12 -1.39 16.14
C SER A 81 -12.30 -1.77 14.67
N VAL A 82 -11.29 -2.44 14.12
CA VAL A 82 -11.30 -3.04 12.79
C VAL A 82 -11.19 -4.55 13.00
N PRO A 83 -12.25 -5.33 12.76
CA PRO A 83 -12.20 -6.79 12.88
C PRO A 83 -11.13 -7.38 11.96
N LYS A 84 -10.63 -8.56 12.29
CA LYS A 84 -9.77 -9.30 11.37
C LYS A 84 -10.44 -9.49 10.01
N GLY A 85 -9.71 -9.29 8.94
CA GLY A 85 -10.27 -9.34 7.59
C GLY A 85 -9.41 -8.64 6.56
N SER A 86 -10.01 -8.36 5.40
CA SER A 86 -9.38 -7.69 4.27
C SER A 86 -10.13 -6.40 3.96
N TYR A 87 -9.41 -5.31 3.81
CA TYR A 87 -9.95 -3.95 3.67
C TYR A 87 -9.19 -3.16 2.62
N ASN A 88 -9.80 -2.07 2.13
CA ASN A 88 -9.11 -1.05 1.37
C ASN A 88 -8.68 0.10 2.28
N LEU A 89 -7.52 0.69 1.98
CA LEU A 89 -7.01 1.87 2.66
C LEU A 89 -7.07 3.09 1.73
N LEU A 90 -7.63 4.17 2.23
CA LEU A 90 -7.66 5.46 1.56
C LEU A 90 -7.07 6.54 2.47
N ALA A 91 -6.33 7.48 1.89
CA ALA A 91 -6.01 8.74 2.53
C ALA A 91 -7.04 9.80 2.13
N HIS A 92 -7.59 10.51 3.09
CA HIS A 92 -8.56 11.59 2.90
C HIS A 92 -7.95 12.91 3.35
N LEU A 93 -7.81 13.87 2.44
CA LEU A 93 -7.52 15.25 2.80
C LEU A 93 -8.84 15.95 3.14
N LYS A 94 -8.99 16.36 4.38
CA LYS A 94 -10.24 16.98 4.85
C LYS A 94 -10.55 18.29 4.10
N ASP A 95 -11.79 18.77 4.23
CA ASP A 95 -12.27 19.99 3.56
C ASP A 95 -11.49 21.25 3.97
N ASN A 96 -10.82 21.22 5.12
CA ASN A 96 -9.94 22.32 5.55
C ASN A 96 -8.61 22.40 4.76
N GLY A 97 -8.29 21.36 3.97
CA GLY A 97 -7.08 21.30 3.15
C GLY A 97 -5.78 21.09 3.93
N GLU A 98 -5.84 20.76 5.21
CA GLU A 98 -4.68 20.64 6.11
C GLU A 98 -4.60 19.25 6.78
N ASP A 99 -5.72 18.80 7.34
CA ASP A 99 -5.80 17.56 8.10
C ASP A 99 -6.01 16.36 7.19
N TRP A 100 -5.33 15.27 7.52
CA TRP A 100 -5.45 13.99 6.84
C TRP A 100 -6.08 12.94 7.74
N GLU A 101 -6.81 12.02 7.12
CA GLU A 101 -7.41 10.85 7.75
C GLU A 101 -7.04 9.60 6.99
N LEU A 102 -6.72 8.53 7.71
CA LEU A 102 -6.68 7.17 7.19
C LEU A 102 -8.08 6.59 7.26
N VAL A 103 -8.63 6.23 6.12
CA VAL A 103 -9.96 5.61 6.02
C VAL A 103 -9.79 4.14 5.68
N ILE A 104 -10.41 3.28 6.49
CA ILE A 104 -10.44 1.84 6.30
C ILE A 104 -11.86 1.46 5.89
N CYS A 105 -12.02 0.86 4.70
CA CYS A 105 -13.32 0.55 4.12
C CYS A 105 -13.33 -0.84 3.46
N GLU A 106 -14.52 -1.43 3.32
CA GLU A 106 -14.67 -2.73 2.68
C GLU A 106 -14.49 -2.63 1.16
N ASP A 107 -15.01 -1.56 0.56
CA ASP A 107 -14.99 -1.31 -0.88
C ASP A 107 -14.66 0.14 -1.22
N VAL A 108 -14.23 0.36 -2.46
CA VAL A 108 -13.90 1.68 -3.00
C VAL A 108 -14.77 1.94 -4.22
N GLU A 109 -15.55 3.01 -4.14
CA GLU A 109 -16.44 3.48 -5.21
C GLU A 109 -15.71 4.37 -6.22
N GLU A 110 -16.43 4.81 -7.24
CA GLU A 110 -15.92 5.75 -8.24
C GLU A 110 -15.41 7.05 -7.59
N GLY A 111 -14.27 7.55 -8.08
CA GLY A 111 -13.60 8.73 -7.51
C GLY A 111 -12.86 8.45 -6.22
N PHE A 112 -12.53 7.18 -5.94
CA PHE A 112 -11.88 6.69 -4.73
C PHE A 112 -12.65 7.00 -3.43
N ARG A 113 -13.96 7.13 -3.50
CA ARG A 113 -14.79 7.29 -2.30
C ARG A 113 -14.86 5.97 -1.53
N PRO A 114 -14.84 6.02 -0.20
CA PRO A 114 -15.09 4.82 0.58
C PRO A 114 -16.55 4.40 0.42
N GLY A 115 -16.80 3.12 0.16
CA GLY A 115 -18.13 2.54 0.24
C GLY A 115 -18.53 2.32 1.69
N ASN A 116 -18.46 1.07 2.18
CA ASN A 116 -18.70 0.80 3.59
C ASN A 116 -17.46 1.13 4.43
N THR A 117 -17.48 2.26 5.14
CA THR A 117 -16.40 2.69 6.03
C THR A 117 -16.45 1.90 7.34
N VAL A 118 -15.36 1.26 7.70
CA VAL A 118 -15.19 0.48 8.93
C VAL A 118 -14.59 1.33 10.04
N ALA A 119 -13.53 2.11 9.71
CA ALA A 119 -12.87 2.99 10.66
C ALA A 119 -12.25 4.21 9.95
N VAL A 120 -12.09 5.29 10.73
CA VAL A 120 -11.36 6.50 10.32
C VAL A 120 -10.42 6.87 11.45
N ALA A 121 -9.15 7.07 11.13
CA ALA A 121 -8.12 7.44 12.10
C ALA A 121 -7.37 8.69 11.66
N PRO A 122 -6.81 9.47 12.59
CA PRO A 122 -5.87 10.53 12.24
C PRO A 122 -4.72 9.97 11.39
N PHE A 123 -4.34 10.69 10.35
CA PHE A 123 -3.20 10.35 9.50
C PHE A 123 -2.24 11.53 9.51
N GLU A 124 -1.32 11.51 10.46
CA GLU A 124 -0.46 12.65 10.78
C GLU A 124 0.51 12.94 9.65
N LEU A 125 0.46 14.15 9.08
CA LEU A 125 1.36 14.61 8.04
C LEU A 125 2.58 15.30 8.63
N THR A 126 3.76 14.82 8.27
CA THR A 126 5.05 15.45 8.61
C THR A 126 5.97 15.54 7.38
N ARG A 127 7.05 16.31 7.47
CA ARG A 127 8.11 16.33 6.46
C ARG A 127 9.33 15.57 6.96
N GLY A 128 9.78 14.60 6.16
CA GLY A 128 11.06 13.93 6.36
C GLY A 128 12.23 14.72 5.79
N ALA A 129 13.45 14.38 6.23
CA ALA A 129 14.68 14.97 5.74
C ALA A 129 15.10 14.40 4.35
N GLU A 130 14.65 13.17 4.06
CA GLU A 130 15.03 12.44 2.85
C GLU A 130 13.88 12.41 1.83
N ASP A 131 14.23 12.52 0.54
CA ASP A 131 13.30 12.30 -0.56
C ASP A 131 13.14 10.79 -0.81
N VAL A 132 11.92 10.27 -0.59
CA VAL A 132 11.59 8.85 -0.81
C VAL A 132 10.82 8.71 -2.12
N ASP A 133 11.50 8.18 -3.13
CA ASP A 133 10.91 7.92 -4.44
C ASP A 133 11.46 6.59 -5.02
N PRO A 134 10.61 5.64 -5.36
CA PRO A 134 9.14 5.66 -5.35
C PRO A 134 8.52 5.57 -3.95
N MET A 135 7.20 5.85 -3.85
CA MET A 135 6.41 5.75 -2.62
C MET A 135 6.62 4.42 -1.90
N THR A 136 6.64 4.46 -0.57
CA THR A 136 6.80 3.30 0.29
C THR A 136 5.78 3.34 1.41
N ILE A 137 5.25 2.18 1.79
CA ILE A 137 4.51 1.98 3.05
C ILE A 137 5.31 1.01 3.91
N GLU A 138 5.40 1.29 5.20
CA GLU A 138 6.05 0.45 6.20
C GLU A 138 5.10 0.23 7.38
N LEU A 139 5.14 -0.98 7.93
CA LEU A 139 4.55 -1.28 9.22
C LEU A 139 5.67 -1.41 10.25
N ARG A 140 5.60 -0.66 11.33
CA ARG A 140 6.66 -0.59 12.35
C ARG A 140 6.13 -0.89 13.72
N ALA A 141 6.85 -1.70 14.48
CA ALA A 141 6.59 -1.85 15.91
C ALA A 141 7.03 -0.57 16.64
N ARG A 142 6.19 -0.07 17.53
CA ARG A 142 6.45 1.02 18.46
C ARG A 142 6.22 0.53 19.88
N GLU A 143 6.67 1.27 20.88
CA GLU A 143 6.43 0.92 22.28
C GLU A 143 4.92 0.90 22.58
N GLY A 144 4.39 -0.32 22.79
CA GLY A 144 2.97 -0.55 23.09
C GLY A 144 1.98 -0.38 21.92
N GLN A 145 2.44 -0.08 20.72
CA GLN A 145 1.63 0.15 19.53
C GLN A 145 2.36 -0.27 18.26
N SER A 146 1.66 -0.18 17.13
CA SER A 146 2.22 -0.30 15.79
C SER A 146 1.95 0.97 14.99
N GLU A 147 2.75 1.22 13.99
CA GLU A 147 2.63 2.39 13.11
C GLU A 147 2.54 1.93 11.66
N LEU A 148 1.57 2.47 10.92
CA LEU A 148 1.56 2.48 9.48
C LEU A 148 2.17 3.81 9.03
N LEU A 149 3.30 3.75 8.30
CA LEU A 149 4.01 4.92 7.79
C LEU A 149 4.06 4.88 6.27
N LEU A 150 3.43 5.86 5.62
CA LEU A 150 3.57 6.13 4.20
C LEU A 150 4.62 7.22 3.98
N SER A 151 5.56 6.96 3.08
CA SER A 151 6.62 7.89 2.69
C SER A 151 6.58 8.13 1.19
N TRP A 152 6.46 9.40 0.77
CA TRP A 152 6.48 9.77 -0.66
C TRP A 152 7.03 11.19 -0.85
N GLY A 153 8.10 11.31 -1.62
CA GLY A 153 8.88 12.54 -1.65
C GLY A 153 9.39 12.88 -0.25
N PHE A 154 9.22 14.11 0.16
CA PHE A 154 9.52 14.58 1.52
C PHE A 154 8.36 14.41 2.49
N TYR A 155 7.22 13.87 2.06
CA TYR A 155 6.05 13.69 2.91
C TYR A 155 6.06 12.37 3.66
N ARG A 156 5.59 12.41 4.90
CA ARG A 156 5.37 11.26 5.76
C ARG A 156 3.97 11.37 6.34
N LEU A 157 3.16 10.36 6.08
CA LEU A 157 1.83 10.21 6.68
C LEU A 157 1.86 8.98 7.59
N SER A 158 1.47 9.14 8.84
CA SER A 158 1.51 8.06 9.81
C SER A 158 0.22 7.90 10.61
N ALA A 159 -0.19 6.67 10.84
CA ALA A 159 -1.29 6.29 11.71
C ALA A 159 -0.83 5.23 12.71
N LEU A 160 -1.23 5.40 13.97
CA LEU A 160 -0.95 4.43 15.02
C LEU A 160 -2.11 3.44 15.15
N PHE A 161 -1.77 2.19 15.42
CA PHE A 161 -2.74 1.13 15.68
C PHE A 161 -2.19 0.14 16.71
N SER A 162 -3.07 -0.64 17.32
CA SER A 162 -2.71 -1.79 18.13
C SER A 162 -3.39 -3.04 17.60
N GLN A 163 -2.78 -4.20 17.85
CA GLN A 163 -3.40 -5.49 17.64
C GLN A 163 -4.18 -5.83 18.93
N ALA A 164 -5.42 -6.27 18.79
CA ALA A 164 -6.18 -6.77 19.92
C ALA A 164 -5.74 -8.21 20.22
N ASP A 165 -5.54 -8.50 21.49
CA ASP A 165 -5.24 -9.86 21.98
C ASP A 165 -6.40 -10.83 21.77
#